data_e90a1464d3a3a1c2772c310ac0b86b99
#
_entry.id   e90a1464d3a3a1c2772c310ac0b86b99
#
_cell.length_a   1.000
_cell.length_b   1.000
_cell.length_c   1.000
_cell.angle_alpha   90.00
_cell.angle_beta   90.00
_cell.angle_gamma   90.00
#
_symmetry.space_group_name_H-M   'P 1'
#
loop_
_entity.id
_entity.type
_entity.pdbx_description
1 polymer ?
#
loop_
_entity_poly.entity_id
_entity_poly.type
_entity_poly.pdbx_seq_one_letter_code
_entity_poly.pdbx_strand_id
1 'polypeptide(L)'
;MIFWLVVPGRDSFVSSASPSYKGHRYPVEVIAHAVWLYFRFLSFREVEELMLERGVIVSYETIRRWSAKFGQAYADGLRRRRPRPGDKWHLDEVFVKINGEQKYLWRAVDQDGNVLDILLQSRRDKAAAGRFFRRLMKKTRTVPRVVVTDKLRSYGAAHREVMPSVEHRSHKGLNNRAENSHQPTRQRERAMKKFRSVGGAQRFLSAFSGISPHFRPRRHLMTASDHRAEMTVRFAIWDQITGAAGRPTTA
;
A
#
# COMPACT_ATOMS: atom_id res chain seq x y z
N MET A 1 19.56 10.23 -15.01
CA MET A 1 18.50 11.06 -15.60
C MET A 1 17.55 10.11 -16.31
N ILE A 2 16.49 9.65 -15.62
CA ILE A 2 15.47 8.78 -16.23
C ILE A 2 14.19 9.59 -16.22
N PHE A 3 13.91 10.20 -17.36
CA PHE A 3 12.65 10.84 -17.67
C PHE A 3 11.55 9.78 -17.70
N TRP A 4 10.55 9.94 -16.87
CA TRP A 4 9.27 9.30 -17.10
C TRP A 4 8.61 10.00 -18.29
N LEU A 5 8.78 9.43 -19.46
CA LEU A 5 8.01 9.83 -20.65
C LEU A 5 6.55 9.50 -20.36
N VAL A 6 5.74 10.52 -20.18
CA VAL A 6 4.30 10.44 -20.34
C VAL A 6 4.06 10.17 -21.81
N VAL A 7 3.75 8.94 -22.19
CA VAL A 7 3.28 8.60 -23.51
C VAL A 7 1.82 9.06 -23.62
N PRO A 8 1.49 10.05 -24.44
CA PRO A 8 0.12 10.38 -24.75
C PRO A 8 -0.37 9.39 -25.82
N GLY A 9 -1.35 8.57 -25.50
CA GLY A 9 -1.98 7.75 -26.51
C GLY A 9 -2.53 6.43 -26.03
N ARG A 10 -3.70 6.50 -25.41
CA ARG A 10 -4.90 5.71 -25.59
C ARG A 10 -5.89 6.07 -24.50
N ASP A 11 -6.81 6.96 -24.83
CA ASP A 11 -8.03 7.18 -24.07
C ASP A 11 -8.90 5.93 -24.09
N SER A 12 -8.60 4.98 -23.26
CA SER A 12 -9.58 4.07 -22.70
C SER A 12 -9.78 4.50 -21.26
N PHE A 13 -10.63 5.49 -21.05
CA PHE A 13 -11.19 5.80 -19.74
C PHE A 13 -11.87 4.54 -19.21
N VAL A 14 -11.13 3.71 -18.50
CA VAL A 14 -11.73 2.80 -17.56
C VAL A 14 -12.28 3.70 -16.46
N SER A 15 -13.53 4.05 -16.56
CA SER A 15 -14.31 4.70 -15.51
C SER A 15 -14.31 3.76 -14.29
N SER A 16 -13.28 3.83 -13.50
CA SER A 16 -13.34 3.26 -12.17
C SER A 16 -14.19 4.21 -11.35
N ALA A 17 -15.46 3.89 -11.21
CA ALA A 17 -16.39 4.68 -10.42
C ALA A 17 -15.74 5.02 -9.06
N SER A 18 -15.69 6.32 -8.75
CA SER A 18 -15.29 6.78 -7.42
C SER A 18 -16.16 6.11 -6.37
N PRO A 19 -15.66 5.89 -5.14
CA PRO A 19 -16.48 5.30 -4.09
C PRO A 19 -17.75 6.09 -3.84
N SER A 20 -18.86 5.42 -3.55
CA SER A 20 -20.12 6.08 -3.25
C SER A 20 -20.10 6.75 -1.87
N TYR A 21 -20.39 8.04 -1.83
CA TYR A 21 -20.52 8.86 -0.61
C TYR A 21 -21.96 9.06 -0.17
N LYS A 22 -22.91 8.35 -0.79
CA LYS A 22 -24.32 8.42 -0.40
C LYS A 22 -24.51 8.20 1.11
N GLY A 23 -25.26 9.09 1.75
CA GLY A 23 -25.50 9.06 3.19
C GLY A 23 -24.37 9.66 4.06
N HIS A 24 -23.34 10.25 3.46
CA HIS A 24 -22.32 10.99 4.19
C HIS A 24 -22.63 12.49 4.19
N ARG A 25 -22.60 13.11 5.40
CA ARG A 25 -22.90 14.54 5.59
C ARG A 25 -21.75 15.46 5.16
N TYR A 26 -20.52 14.96 5.20
CA TYR A 26 -19.34 15.75 4.89
C TYR A 26 -18.99 15.67 3.39
N PRO A 27 -18.44 16.77 2.82
CA PRO A 27 -17.91 16.77 1.46
C PRO A 27 -16.85 15.69 1.25
N VAL A 28 -16.73 15.22 0.01
CA VAL A 28 -15.77 14.17 -0.34
C VAL A 28 -14.33 14.58 -0.07
N GLU A 29 -14.00 15.84 -0.27
CA GLU A 29 -12.68 16.43 -0.02
C GLU A 29 -12.28 16.29 1.45
N VAL A 30 -13.20 16.58 2.36
CA VAL A 30 -13.00 16.44 3.81
C VAL A 30 -12.76 14.96 4.17
N ILE A 31 -13.57 14.06 3.63
CA ILE A 31 -13.45 12.62 3.87
C ILE A 31 -12.09 12.10 3.33
N ALA A 32 -11.78 12.44 2.08
CA ALA A 32 -10.55 12.01 1.41
C ALA A 32 -9.30 12.53 2.13
N HIS A 33 -9.33 13.80 2.58
CA HIS A 33 -8.24 14.43 3.31
C HIS A 33 -8.02 13.78 4.68
N ALA A 34 -9.07 13.56 5.46
CA ALA A 34 -8.98 12.89 6.77
C ALA A 34 -8.43 11.45 6.64
N VAL A 35 -8.89 10.69 5.63
CA VAL A 35 -8.39 9.34 5.35
C VAL A 35 -6.92 9.37 4.91
N TRP A 36 -6.52 10.33 4.09
CA TRP A 36 -5.13 10.52 3.69
C TRP A 36 -4.23 10.81 4.90
N LEU A 37 -4.60 11.77 5.76
CA LEU A 37 -3.85 12.10 6.98
C LEU A 37 -3.64 10.88 7.86
N TYR A 38 -4.69 10.10 8.09
CA TYR A 38 -4.61 8.88 8.88
C TYR A 38 -3.64 7.85 8.28
N PHE A 39 -3.73 7.54 6.99
CA PHE A 39 -2.83 6.55 6.37
C PHE A 39 -1.40 7.05 6.16
N ARG A 40 -1.20 8.37 6.22
CA ARG A 40 0.15 8.94 6.05
C ARG A 40 0.92 9.06 7.35
N PHE A 41 0.32 9.64 8.40
CA PHE A 41 1.09 10.12 9.54
C PHE A 41 0.39 9.92 10.88
N LEU A 42 -0.88 10.26 11.02
CA LEU A 42 -1.53 10.61 12.26
C LEU A 42 -2.40 9.49 12.85
N SER A 43 -2.62 9.51 14.16
CA SER A 43 -3.68 8.75 14.80
C SER A 43 -5.06 9.37 14.47
N PHE A 44 -6.15 8.66 14.77
CA PHE A 44 -7.49 9.21 14.55
C PHE A 44 -7.76 10.47 15.37
N ARG A 45 -7.20 10.56 16.59
CA ARG A 45 -7.36 11.74 17.45
C ARG A 45 -6.57 12.94 16.94
N GLU A 46 -5.33 12.72 16.51
CA GLU A 46 -4.53 13.78 15.89
C GLU A 46 -5.17 14.31 14.60
N VAL A 47 -5.83 13.43 13.81
CA VAL A 47 -6.61 13.89 12.65
C VAL A 47 -7.83 14.70 13.08
N GLU A 48 -8.56 14.30 14.14
CA GLU A 48 -9.67 15.05 14.73
C GLU A 48 -9.23 16.46 15.14
N GLU A 49 -8.11 16.57 15.88
CA GLU A 49 -7.53 17.84 16.32
C GLU A 49 -7.13 18.74 15.13
N LEU A 50 -6.45 18.18 14.14
CA LEU A 50 -6.04 18.92 12.95
C LEU A 50 -7.24 19.39 12.10
N MET A 51 -8.29 18.59 12.02
CA MET A 51 -9.51 18.97 11.31
C MET A 51 -10.25 20.09 12.07
N LEU A 52 -10.28 20.02 13.42
CA LEU A 52 -10.87 21.05 14.26
C LEU A 52 -10.14 22.40 14.13
N GLU A 53 -8.80 22.39 14.11
CA GLU A 53 -7.98 23.58 13.87
C GLU A 53 -8.35 24.28 12.55
N ARG A 54 -8.80 23.53 11.57
CA ARG A 54 -9.26 24.04 10.26
C ARG A 54 -10.77 24.30 10.19
N GLY A 55 -11.45 24.34 11.32
CA GLY A 55 -12.87 24.61 11.41
C GLY A 55 -13.79 23.45 11.00
N VAL A 56 -13.24 22.23 10.85
CA VAL A 56 -14.02 21.05 10.51
C VAL A 56 -14.27 20.21 11.75
N ILE A 57 -15.49 20.26 12.27
CA ILE A 57 -15.92 19.52 13.47
C ILE A 57 -16.27 18.09 13.07
N VAL A 58 -15.36 17.13 13.30
CA VAL A 58 -15.55 15.70 13.00
C VAL A 58 -14.91 14.85 14.10
N SER A 59 -15.62 13.84 14.61
CA SER A 59 -15.08 12.99 15.67
C SER A 59 -14.10 11.94 15.13
N TYR A 60 -13.11 11.54 15.97
CA TYR A 60 -12.17 10.47 15.65
C TYR A 60 -12.86 9.15 15.27
N GLU A 61 -14.03 8.87 15.83
CA GLU A 61 -14.82 7.69 15.50
C GLU A 61 -15.38 7.75 14.06
N THR A 62 -15.80 8.94 13.63
CA THR A 62 -16.23 9.17 12.23
C THR A 62 -15.06 8.98 11.27
N ILE A 63 -13.88 9.51 11.60
CA ILE A 63 -12.64 9.32 10.81
C ILE A 63 -12.27 7.84 10.75
N ARG A 64 -12.42 7.11 11.86
CA ARG A 64 -12.19 5.66 11.91
C ARG A 64 -13.12 4.90 10.97
N ARG A 65 -14.41 5.25 10.95
CA ARG A 65 -15.41 4.67 10.04
C ARG A 65 -15.10 4.98 8.58
N TRP A 66 -14.71 6.21 8.25
CA TRP A 66 -14.30 6.58 6.90
C TRP A 66 -13.07 5.81 6.44
N SER A 67 -12.05 5.72 7.29
CA SER A 67 -10.83 4.98 6.99
C SER A 67 -11.09 3.49 6.77
N ALA A 68 -12.00 2.89 7.53
CA ALA A 68 -12.41 1.50 7.36
C ALA A 68 -13.22 1.28 6.07
N LYS A 69 -14.12 2.21 5.72
CA LYS A 69 -15.01 2.13 4.55
C LYS A 69 -14.24 2.43 3.25
N PHE A 70 -13.50 3.54 3.21
CA PHE A 70 -12.91 4.05 1.98
C PHE A 70 -11.46 3.65 1.74
N GLY A 71 -10.70 3.36 2.80
CA GLY A 71 -9.26 3.12 2.70
C GLY A 71 -8.88 2.04 1.70
N GLN A 72 -9.62 0.91 1.66
CA GLN A 72 -9.35 -0.16 0.70
C GLN A 72 -9.71 0.25 -0.73
N ALA A 73 -10.83 0.93 -0.93
CA ALA A 73 -11.25 1.40 -2.25
C ALA A 73 -10.24 2.42 -2.83
N TYR A 74 -9.74 3.34 -2.02
CA TYR A 74 -8.69 4.28 -2.42
C TYR A 74 -7.37 3.57 -2.77
N ALA A 75 -6.97 2.61 -1.94
CA ALA A 75 -5.79 1.80 -2.22
C ALA A 75 -5.90 1.03 -3.55
N ASP A 76 -7.08 0.49 -3.84
CA ASP A 76 -7.35 -0.24 -5.08
C ASP A 76 -7.42 0.72 -6.29
N GLY A 77 -7.97 1.92 -6.11
CA GLY A 77 -7.92 2.99 -7.10
C GLY A 77 -6.49 3.35 -7.52
N LEU A 78 -5.60 3.53 -6.53
CA LEU A 78 -4.18 3.79 -6.77
C LEU A 78 -3.48 2.60 -7.44
N ARG A 79 -3.79 1.36 -7.02
CA ARG A 79 -3.17 0.16 -7.62
C ARG A 79 -3.52 0.01 -9.09
N ARG A 80 -4.76 0.28 -9.49
CA ARG A 80 -5.19 0.19 -10.89
C ARG A 80 -4.46 1.16 -11.82
N ARG A 81 -3.96 2.27 -11.28
CA ARG A 81 -3.19 3.27 -12.04
C ARG A 81 -1.68 3.04 -12.08
N ARG A 82 -1.20 2.04 -11.33
CA ARG A 82 0.21 1.65 -11.40
C ARG A 82 0.52 0.95 -12.72
N PRO A 83 1.75 1.06 -13.22
CA PRO A 83 2.21 0.24 -14.32
C PRO A 83 2.09 -1.25 -13.94
N ARG A 84 2.15 -2.12 -14.94
CA ARG A 84 2.18 -3.57 -14.69
C ARG A 84 3.36 -3.91 -13.79
N PRO A 85 3.21 -4.89 -12.89
CA PRO A 85 4.33 -5.36 -12.08
C PRO A 85 5.52 -5.74 -12.93
N GLY A 86 6.73 -5.35 -12.50
CA GLY A 86 7.94 -5.84 -13.13
C GLY A 86 8.10 -7.35 -12.97
N ASP A 87 8.98 -7.94 -13.75
CA ASP A 87 9.17 -9.40 -13.87
C ASP A 87 10.06 -10.02 -12.78
N LYS A 88 10.62 -9.21 -11.89
CA LYS A 88 11.44 -9.64 -10.75
C LYS A 88 10.77 -9.26 -9.44
N TRP A 89 10.42 -10.27 -8.65
CA TRP A 89 9.74 -10.07 -7.37
C TRP A 89 10.66 -10.38 -6.20
N HIS A 90 10.56 -9.56 -5.16
CA HIS A 90 11.27 -9.74 -3.90
C HIS A 90 10.26 -10.02 -2.79
N LEU A 91 10.46 -11.11 -2.07
CA LEU A 91 9.56 -11.54 -1.00
C LEU A 91 10.31 -11.63 0.32
N ASP A 92 9.63 -11.18 1.36
CA ASP A 92 10.13 -11.24 2.73
C ASP A 92 8.97 -11.37 3.71
N GLU A 93 9.24 -11.92 4.89
CA GLU A 93 8.28 -11.93 5.97
C GLU A 93 8.90 -11.41 7.26
N VAL A 94 8.09 -10.64 7.98
CA VAL A 94 8.45 -10.15 9.30
C VAL A 94 7.40 -10.55 10.32
N PHE A 95 7.83 -10.80 11.56
CA PHE A 95 6.88 -11.02 12.63
C PHE A 95 6.24 -9.71 13.08
N VAL A 96 4.96 -9.77 13.43
CA VAL A 96 4.18 -8.70 14.07
C VAL A 96 3.46 -9.27 15.28
N LYS A 97 3.34 -8.52 16.36
CA LYS A 97 2.54 -8.92 17.52
C LYS A 97 1.13 -8.38 17.40
N ILE A 98 0.14 -9.26 17.46
CA ILE A 98 -1.28 -8.92 17.39
C ILE A 98 -1.96 -9.53 18.61
N ASN A 99 -2.49 -8.69 19.49
CA ASN A 99 -3.10 -9.12 20.76
C ASN A 99 -2.17 -10.05 21.58
N GLY A 100 -0.87 -9.73 21.63
CA GLY A 100 0.13 -10.53 22.34
C GLY A 100 0.69 -11.72 21.56
N GLU A 101 -0.02 -12.23 20.54
CA GLU A 101 0.40 -13.37 19.73
C GLU A 101 1.32 -12.97 18.57
N GLN A 102 2.32 -13.79 18.29
CA GLN A 102 3.19 -13.62 17.14
C GLN A 102 2.50 -14.10 15.86
N LYS A 103 2.46 -13.22 14.86
CA LYS A 103 1.99 -13.48 13.49
C LYS A 103 3.08 -13.09 12.51
N TYR A 104 2.96 -13.50 11.26
CA TYR A 104 3.91 -13.22 10.19
C TYR A 104 3.24 -12.41 9.10
N LEU A 105 3.83 -11.24 8.80
CA LEU A 105 3.43 -10.39 7.69
C LEU A 105 4.30 -10.75 6.48
N TRP A 106 3.75 -11.50 5.56
CA TRP A 106 4.33 -11.81 4.26
C TRP A 106 4.12 -10.63 3.33
N ARG A 107 5.16 -10.23 2.63
CA ARG A 107 5.11 -9.12 1.68
C ARG A 107 5.89 -9.45 0.42
N ALA A 108 5.33 -9.06 -0.73
CA ALA A 108 6.02 -9.08 -2.01
C ALA A 108 6.08 -7.69 -2.60
N VAL A 109 7.22 -7.34 -3.17
CA VAL A 109 7.45 -6.11 -3.93
C VAL A 109 8.09 -6.46 -5.27
N ASP A 110 7.86 -5.63 -6.29
CA ASP A 110 8.57 -5.75 -7.57
C ASP A 110 9.97 -5.10 -7.50
N GLN A 111 10.67 -5.15 -8.62
CA GLN A 111 12.00 -4.54 -8.77
C GLN A 111 12.00 -3.02 -8.57
N ASP A 112 10.85 -2.35 -8.71
CA ASP A 112 10.72 -0.91 -8.53
C ASP A 112 10.33 -0.55 -7.09
N GLY A 113 10.04 -1.58 -6.26
CA GLY A 113 9.64 -1.44 -4.86
C GLY A 113 8.14 -1.24 -4.68
N ASN A 114 7.33 -1.44 -5.73
CA ASN A 114 5.89 -1.40 -5.60
C ASN A 114 5.40 -2.63 -4.84
N VAL A 115 4.57 -2.43 -3.84
CA VAL A 115 3.99 -3.54 -3.09
C VAL A 115 2.96 -4.27 -3.96
N LEU A 116 3.23 -5.52 -4.25
CA LEU A 116 2.36 -6.40 -5.03
C LEU A 116 1.23 -6.95 -4.16
N ASP A 117 1.59 -7.56 -3.04
CA ASP A 117 0.62 -8.02 -2.05
C ASP A 117 1.23 -8.12 -0.65
N ILE A 118 0.33 -8.24 0.34
CA ILE A 118 0.65 -8.56 1.73
C ILE A 118 -0.33 -9.59 2.26
N LEU A 119 0.14 -10.45 3.16
CA LEU A 119 -0.70 -11.45 3.83
C LEU A 119 -0.21 -11.69 5.25
N LEU A 120 -1.13 -11.58 6.22
CA LEU A 120 -0.90 -12.00 7.59
C LEU A 120 -1.21 -13.48 7.75
N GLN A 121 -0.29 -14.24 8.34
CA GLN A 121 -0.46 -15.66 8.61
C GLN A 121 0.06 -16.01 10.01
N SER A 122 -0.47 -17.07 10.58
CA SER A 122 -0.05 -17.55 11.90
C SER A 122 1.24 -18.37 11.85
N ARG A 123 1.62 -18.88 10.68
CA ARG A 123 2.77 -19.76 10.48
C ARG A 123 3.75 -19.20 9.46
N ARG A 124 4.99 -19.71 9.54
CA ARG A 124 6.12 -19.41 8.67
C ARG A 124 6.69 -20.70 8.08
N ASP A 125 5.79 -21.53 7.54
CA ASP A 125 6.09 -22.86 6.99
C ASP A 125 5.90 -22.90 5.46
N LYS A 126 6.21 -24.05 4.86
CA LYS A 126 6.04 -24.30 3.42
C LYS A 126 4.60 -24.04 2.95
N ALA A 127 3.60 -24.45 3.74
CA ALA A 127 2.21 -24.26 3.39
C ALA A 127 1.82 -22.77 3.37
N ALA A 128 2.33 -21.99 4.33
CA ALA A 128 2.13 -20.54 4.39
C ALA A 128 2.79 -19.84 3.19
N ALA A 129 4.01 -20.20 2.84
CA ALA A 129 4.71 -19.69 1.65
C ALA A 129 3.94 -20.03 0.37
N GLY A 130 3.50 -21.28 0.22
CA GLY A 130 2.72 -21.72 -0.94
C GLY A 130 1.38 -20.99 -1.09
N ARG A 131 0.66 -20.76 0.02
CA ARG A 131 -0.57 -19.93 0.00
C ARG A 131 -0.27 -18.51 -0.47
N PHE A 132 0.84 -17.93 -0.02
CA PHE A 132 1.20 -16.58 -0.41
C PHE A 132 1.57 -16.50 -1.89
N PHE A 133 2.37 -17.43 -2.43
CA PHE A 133 2.70 -17.51 -3.85
C PHE A 133 1.46 -17.64 -4.74
N ARG A 134 0.55 -18.60 -4.44
CA ARG A 134 -0.69 -18.79 -5.22
C ARG A 134 -1.57 -17.54 -5.20
N ARG A 135 -1.71 -16.91 -4.02
CA ARG A 135 -2.45 -15.66 -3.86
C ARG A 135 -1.84 -14.53 -4.68
N LEU A 136 -0.51 -14.40 -4.66
CA LEU A 136 0.22 -13.35 -5.37
C LEU A 136 0.01 -13.46 -6.88
N MET A 137 0.20 -14.64 -7.48
CA MET A 137 -0.05 -14.89 -8.90
C MET A 137 -1.51 -14.63 -9.30
N LYS A 138 -2.46 -15.11 -8.49
CA LYS A 138 -3.89 -14.85 -8.73
C LYS A 138 -4.20 -13.34 -8.75
N LYS A 139 -3.58 -12.57 -7.85
CA LYS A 139 -3.84 -11.15 -7.69
C LYS A 139 -3.17 -10.30 -8.77
N THR A 140 -1.93 -10.62 -9.11
CA THR A 140 -1.16 -9.89 -10.14
C THR A 140 -1.55 -10.32 -11.55
N ARG A 141 -2.13 -11.52 -11.71
CA ARG A 141 -2.41 -12.17 -13.00
C ARG A 141 -1.17 -12.30 -13.88
N THR A 142 -0.01 -12.35 -13.26
CA THR A 142 1.29 -12.50 -13.92
C THR A 142 2.15 -13.49 -13.18
N VAL A 143 3.10 -14.09 -13.90
CA VAL A 143 4.16 -14.94 -13.34
C VAL A 143 5.47 -14.19 -13.54
N PRO A 144 6.29 -13.99 -12.50
CA PRO A 144 7.57 -13.30 -12.66
C PRO A 144 8.58 -14.20 -13.37
N ARG A 145 9.60 -13.57 -13.94
CA ARG A 145 10.78 -14.31 -14.44
C ARG A 145 11.69 -14.75 -13.28
N VAL A 146 11.81 -13.92 -12.25
CA VAL A 146 12.69 -14.16 -11.11
C VAL A 146 11.97 -13.87 -9.80
N VAL A 147 12.11 -14.77 -8.83
CA VAL A 147 11.73 -14.56 -7.44
C VAL A 147 12.98 -14.51 -6.58
N VAL A 148 13.12 -13.46 -5.79
CA VAL A 148 14.20 -13.27 -4.81
C VAL A 148 13.62 -13.41 -3.40
N THR A 149 14.25 -14.24 -2.57
CA THR A 149 13.87 -14.39 -1.15
C THR A 149 15.13 -14.40 -0.28
N ASP A 150 14.92 -14.34 1.03
CA ASP A 150 15.96 -14.74 1.98
C ASP A 150 16.24 -16.27 1.94
N LYS A 151 17.09 -16.75 2.84
CA LYS A 151 17.46 -18.17 2.94
C LYS A 151 16.44 -19.03 3.70
N LEU A 152 15.21 -18.56 3.94
CA LEU A 152 14.20 -19.36 4.63
C LEU A 152 13.83 -20.60 3.80
N ARG A 153 14.04 -21.80 4.38
CA ARG A 153 13.82 -23.09 3.70
C ARG A 153 12.40 -23.26 3.14
N SER A 154 11.39 -22.67 3.79
CA SER A 154 10.00 -22.75 3.35
C SER A 154 9.75 -22.08 1.99
N TYR A 155 10.50 -21.03 1.62
CA TYR A 155 10.39 -20.41 0.29
C TYR A 155 10.83 -21.38 -0.80
N GLY A 156 12.03 -21.96 -0.68
CA GLY A 156 12.54 -22.90 -1.70
C GLY A 156 11.65 -24.13 -1.88
N ALA A 157 11.13 -24.68 -0.78
CA ALA A 157 10.22 -25.83 -0.81
C ALA A 157 8.87 -25.50 -1.46
N ALA A 158 8.30 -24.34 -1.15
CA ALA A 158 7.04 -23.87 -1.75
C ALA A 158 7.21 -23.45 -3.21
N HIS A 159 8.34 -22.82 -3.55
CA HIS A 159 8.66 -22.38 -4.91
C HIS A 159 8.69 -23.56 -5.89
N ARG A 160 9.40 -24.65 -5.55
CA ARG A 160 9.48 -25.86 -6.40
C ARG A 160 8.11 -26.48 -6.67
N GLU A 161 7.15 -26.32 -5.75
CA GLU A 161 5.78 -26.84 -5.92
C GLU A 161 4.89 -25.91 -6.73
N VAL A 162 5.00 -24.60 -6.50
CA VAL A 162 4.00 -23.63 -7.00
C VAL A 162 4.48 -22.94 -8.29
N MET A 163 5.78 -22.77 -8.47
CA MET A 163 6.37 -22.00 -9.58
C MET A 163 7.68 -22.67 -10.08
N PRO A 164 7.69 -23.96 -10.46
CA PRO A 164 8.92 -24.69 -10.79
C PRO A 164 9.70 -24.11 -11.98
N SER A 165 9.01 -23.41 -12.90
CA SER A 165 9.61 -22.78 -14.09
C SER A 165 10.21 -21.39 -13.84
N VAL A 166 9.98 -20.81 -12.64
CA VAL A 166 10.47 -19.46 -12.30
C VAL A 166 11.85 -19.57 -11.67
N GLU A 167 12.77 -18.69 -12.05
CA GLU A 167 14.09 -18.64 -11.42
C GLU A 167 13.97 -18.20 -9.95
N HIS A 168 14.52 -18.99 -9.03
CA HIS A 168 14.55 -18.67 -7.61
C HIS A 168 15.95 -18.29 -7.13
N ARG A 169 16.13 -17.09 -6.67
CA ARG A 169 17.37 -16.59 -6.06
C ARG A 169 17.20 -16.45 -4.56
N SER A 170 17.78 -17.39 -3.83
CA SER A 170 17.76 -17.39 -2.36
C SER A 170 19.07 -16.85 -1.81
N HIS A 171 19.11 -15.56 -1.48
CA HIS A 171 20.32 -14.92 -0.95
C HIS A 171 19.96 -13.70 -0.08
N LYS A 172 20.53 -13.63 1.14
CA LYS A 172 20.25 -12.57 2.09
C LYS A 172 20.55 -11.17 1.51
N GLY A 173 21.72 -10.96 0.91
CA GLY A 173 22.14 -9.65 0.38
C GLY A 173 21.37 -9.19 -0.87
N LEU A 174 20.61 -10.06 -1.54
CA LEU A 174 19.81 -9.69 -2.72
C LEU A 174 18.39 -9.24 -2.36
N ASN A 175 17.97 -9.43 -1.11
CA ASN A 175 16.58 -9.19 -0.69
C ASN A 175 16.35 -7.88 0.06
N ASN A 176 17.36 -6.99 0.14
CA ASN A 176 17.28 -5.69 0.83
C ASN A 176 16.05 -4.85 0.41
N ARG A 177 15.59 -5.03 -0.83
CA ARG A 177 14.41 -4.33 -1.35
C ARG A 177 13.14 -4.72 -0.61
N ALA A 178 12.93 -6.01 -0.38
CA ALA A 178 11.80 -6.48 0.41
C ALA A 178 11.94 -6.11 1.89
N GLU A 179 13.13 -6.28 2.47
CA GLU A 179 13.42 -5.91 3.85
C GLU A 179 13.13 -4.42 4.11
N ASN A 180 13.63 -3.53 3.26
CA ASN A 180 13.39 -2.08 3.37
C ASN A 180 11.92 -1.72 3.20
N SER A 181 11.16 -2.49 2.44
CA SER A 181 9.73 -2.25 2.23
C SER A 181 8.89 -2.40 3.51
N HIS A 182 9.41 -3.09 4.52
CA HIS A 182 8.75 -3.25 5.82
C HIS A 182 8.93 -2.04 6.75
N GLN A 183 9.93 -1.19 6.55
CA GLN A 183 10.23 -0.07 7.45
C GLN A 183 9.03 0.87 7.68
N PRO A 184 8.29 1.34 6.65
CA PRO A 184 7.13 2.19 6.86
C PRO A 184 6.04 1.51 7.69
N THR A 185 5.86 0.20 7.49
CA THR A 185 4.87 -0.60 8.25
C THR A 185 5.27 -0.68 9.73
N ARG A 186 6.54 -0.95 10.01
CA ARG A 186 7.05 -1.02 11.40
C ARG A 186 6.95 0.33 12.11
N GLN A 187 7.26 1.44 11.42
CA GLN A 187 7.09 2.78 11.97
C GLN A 187 5.63 3.04 12.34
N ARG A 188 4.72 2.67 11.45
CA ARG A 188 3.28 2.88 11.65
C ARG A 188 2.72 1.99 12.76
N GLU A 189 3.13 0.73 12.85
CA GLU A 189 2.75 -0.21 13.91
C GLU A 189 3.14 0.33 15.30
N ARG A 190 4.35 0.89 15.46
CA ARG A 190 4.79 1.51 16.70
C ARG A 190 3.92 2.70 17.08
N ALA A 191 3.66 3.61 16.12
CA ALA A 191 2.81 4.79 16.34
C ALA A 191 1.37 4.42 16.74
N MET A 192 0.84 3.31 16.21
CA MET A 192 -0.52 2.83 16.51
C MET A 192 -0.61 2.02 17.82
N LYS A 193 0.49 1.83 18.56
CA LYS A 193 0.55 1.04 19.81
C LYS A 193 -0.01 -0.38 19.64
N LYS A 194 0.33 -1.06 18.52
CA LYS A 194 0.00 -2.46 18.15
C LYS A 194 -1.40 -2.65 17.56
N PHE A 195 -1.60 -3.82 16.99
CA PHE A 195 -2.88 -4.26 16.44
C PHE A 195 -3.66 -5.12 17.45
N ARG A 196 -4.99 -4.96 17.48
CA ARG A 196 -5.88 -5.69 18.40
C ARG A 196 -6.47 -6.97 17.79
N SER A 197 -6.50 -7.11 16.46
CA SER A 197 -7.00 -8.29 15.78
C SER A 197 -6.31 -8.52 14.43
N VAL A 198 -6.21 -9.78 14.01
CA VAL A 198 -5.61 -10.17 12.72
C VAL A 198 -6.38 -9.57 11.54
N GLY A 199 -7.72 -9.64 11.57
CA GLY A 199 -8.55 -9.06 10.51
C GLY A 199 -8.43 -7.53 10.41
N GLY A 200 -8.35 -6.84 11.55
CA GLY A 200 -8.12 -5.39 11.59
C GLY A 200 -6.74 -5.03 11.04
N ALA A 201 -5.69 -5.75 11.46
CA ALA A 201 -4.34 -5.57 10.97
C ALA A 201 -4.25 -5.83 9.45
N GLN A 202 -4.85 -6.91 8.95
CA GLN A 202 -4.85 -7.23 7.52
C GLN A 202 -5.52 -6.12 6.69
N ARG A 203 -6.71 -5.66 7.11
CA ARG A 203 -7.41 -4.55 6.41
C ARG A 203 -6.57 -3.26 6.40
N PHE A 204 -6.07 -2.87 7.56
CA PHE A 204 -5.22 -1.66 7.67
C PHE A 204 -3.98 -1.78 6.77
N LEU A 205 -3.22 -2.85 6.90
CA LEU A 205 -1.98 -3.06 6.15
C LEU A 205 -2.23 -3.16 4.65
N SER A 206 -3.35 -3.76 4.22
CA SER A 206 -3.75 -3.81 2.80
C SER A 206 -3.98 -2.42 2.22
N ALA A 207 -4.73 -1.56 2.93
CA ALA A 207 -4.95 -0.18 2.51
C ALA A 207 -3.67 0.65 2.60
N PHE A 208 -2.94 0.54 3.71
CA PHE A 208 -1.68 1.24 3.95
C PHE A 208 -0.63 0.95 2.87
N SER A 209 -0.50 -0.31 2.46
CA SER A 209 0.44 -0.72 1.41
C SER A 209 0.09 -0.18 0.02
N GLY A 210 -1.15 0.24 -0.20
CA GLY A 210 -1.59 0.90 -1.41
C GLY A 210 -1.40 2.41 -1.36
N ILE A 211 -1.77 3.03 -0.24
CA ILE A 211 -1.83 4.49 -0.09
C ILE A 211 -0.46 5.08 0.26
N SER A 212 0.20 4.55 1.31
CA SER A 212 1.43 5.17 1.84
C SER A 212 2.56 5.29 0.82
N PRO A 213 2.88 4.26 -0.01
CA PRO A 213 3.94 4.38 -1.01
C PRO A 213 3.64 5.40 -2.11
N HIS A 214 2.37 5.61 -2.45
CA HIS A 214 1.98 6.60 -3.45
C HIS A 214 2.46 8.01 -3.08
N PHE A 215 2.50 8.37 -1.80
CA PHE A 215 2.95 9.67 -1.32
C PHE A 215 4.39 9.68 -0.79
N ARG A 216 5.21 8.67 -1.14
CA ARG A 216 6.63 8.57 -0.74
C ARG A 216 7.53 8.45 -1.97
N PRO A 217 7.67 9.53 -2.76
CA PRO A 217 8.69 9.56 -3.80
C PRO A 217 10.08 9.44 -3.18
N ARG A 218 11.06 9.03 -3.97
CA ARG A 218 12.46 8.91 -3.54
C ARG A 218 13.09 10.30 -3.38
N ARG A 219 12.73 11.01 -2.31
CA ARG A 219 13.12 12.39 -2.08
C ARG A 219 14.64 12.65 -2.14
N HIS A 220 15.45 11.68 -1.72
CA HIS A 220 16.91 11.78 -1.74
C HIS A 220 17.51 11.81 -3.17
N LEU A 221 16.70 11.52 -4.19
CA LEU A 221 17.09 11.60 -5.61
C LEU A 221 16.45 12.79 -6.34
N MET A 222 15.84 13.73 -5.62
CA MET A 222 15.04 14.81 -6.19
C MET A 222 15.44 16.16 -5.57
N THR A 223 15.41 17.21 -6.37
CA THR A 223 15.44 18.58 -5.85
C THR A 223 14.15 18.91 -5.10
N ALA A 224 14.15 20.01 -4.33
CA ALA A 224 12.94 20.45 -3.65
C ALA A 224 11.83 20.86 -4.64
N SER A 225 12.19 21.39 -5.79
CA SER A 225 11.26 21.74 -6.87
C SER A 225 10.61 20.50 -7.47
N ASP A 226 11.43 19.52 -7.89
CA ASP A 226 10.94 18.27 -8.47
C ASP A 226 10.03 17.50 -7.50
N HIS A 227 10.41 17.51 -6.21
CA HIS A 227 9.58 16.87 -5.19
C HIS A 227 8.20 17.54 -5.07
N ARG A 228 8.13 18.88 -5.12
CA ARG A 228 6.83 19.60 -5.08
C ARG A 228 5.99 19.27 -6.31
N ALA A 229 6.60 19.33 -7.51
CA ALA A 229 5.92 18.98 -8.75
C ALA A 229 5.37 17.54 -8.72
N GLU A 230 6.21 16.58 -8.31
CA GLU A 230 5.81 15.18 -8.19
C GLU A 230 4.66 15.00 -7.16
N MET A 231 4.71 15.70 -6.02
CA MET A 231 3.63 15.64 -5.03
C MET A 231 2.33 16.25 -5.55
N THR A 232 2.39 17.32 -6.32
CA THR A 232 1.20 17.91 -6.98
C THR A 232 0.51 16.90 -7.89
N VAL A 233 1.28 16.20 -8.73
CA VAL A 233 0.74 15.12 -9.60
C VAL A 233 0.11 14.00 -8.77
N ARG A 234 0.76 13.60 -7.68
CA ARG A 234 0.25 12.53 -6.79
C ARG A 234 -1.04 12.93 -6.07
N PHE A 235 -1.17 14.18 -5.67
CA PHE A 235 -2.42 14.70 -5.12
C PHE A 235 -3.51 14.77 -6.18
N ALA A 236 -3.22 15.22 -7.39
CA ALA A 236 -4.20 15.21 -8.48
C ALA A 236 -4.73 13.79 -8.77
N ILE A 237 -3.85 12.77 -8.76
CA ILE A 237 -4.26 11.37 -8.87
C ILE A 237 -5.15 10.94 -7.69
N TRP A 238 -4.78 11.36 -6.48
CA TRP A 238 -5.58 11.09 -5.27
C TRP A 238 -6.98 11.67 -5.38
N ASP A 239 -7.11 12.93 -5.80
CA ASP A 239 -8.38 13.60 -5.96
C ASP A 239 -9.26 12.92 -7.02
N GLN A 240 -8.66 12.50 -8.12
CA GLN A 240 -9.38 11.72 -9.14
C GLN A 240 -9.91 10.38 -8.63
N ILE A 241 -9.11 9.61 -7.87
CA ILE A 241 -9.55 8.27 -7.39
C ILE A 241 -10.56 8.37 -6.25
N THR A 242 -10.51 9.45 -5.48
CA THR A 242 -11.45 9.71 -4.38
C THR A 242 -12.72 10.41 -4.85
N GLY A 243 -12.73 10.99 -6.04
CA GLY A 243 -13.83 11.82 -6.51
C GLY A 243 -13.83 13.23 -5.95
N ALA A 244 -12.73 13.66 -5.31
CA ALA A 244 -12.53 15.03 -4.83
C ALA A 244 -12.19 16.00 -5.98
N ALA A 245 -11.84 15.51 -7.17
CA ALA A 245 -11.56 16.30 -8.36
C ALA A 245 -12.86 16.91 -8.90
N GLY A 246 -13.18 18.11 -8.49
CA GLY A 246 -14.40 18.79 -8.95
C GLY A 246 -14.52 20.25 -8.51
N ARG A 247 -13.59 20.75 -7.71
CA ARG A 247 -13.54 22.17 -7.38
C ARG A 247 -12.28 22.83 -7.91
N PRO A 248 -12.42 24.03 -8.54
CA PRO A 248 -11.24 24.85 -8.81
C PRO A 248 -10.58 25.18 -7.46
N THR A 249 -9.26 25.01 -7.40
CA THR A 249 -8.44 25.51 -6.30
C THR A 249 -8.62 27.03 -6.32
N THR A 250 -9.45 27.55 -5.42
CA THR A 250 -9.44 29.01 -5.15
C THR A 250 -8.09 29.29 -4.52
N ALA A 251 -7.29 30.05 -5.24
CA ALA A 251 -6.03 30.60 -4.80
C ALA A 251 -6.20 31.50 -3.58
#